data_14938d5f56dc2c47fd85423914518640
#
_entry.id   14938d5f56dc2c47fd85423914518640
#
_cell.length_a   1.000
_cell.length_b   1.000
_cell.length_c   1.000
_cell.angle_alpha   90.00
_cell.angle_beta   90.00
_cell.angle_gamma   90.00
#
_symmetry.space_group_name_H-M   'P 1'
#
loop_
_entity.id
_entity.type
_entity.pdbx_description
1 polymer ?
#
loop_
_entity_poly.entity_id
_entity_poly.type
_entity_poly.pdbx_seq_one_letter_code
_entity_poly.pdbx_strand_id
1 'polypeptide(L)'
;MADSEVTVTHLTPAMGQLLSAQATRQIPSLQNAFFVGDILTKRDCLRLQSLAANVRIINMYGTTETQRAVSYFAIPPLSKDASFLATQKDIMPAGQGMIDVQLLVVNRNDRNVPCAVGEVGEIYVRSGGLAEGYLDPAATVEKFVVNWFSDGASPRVDTIRHPEYGFAGQESLYWKGIRDRMYRSGDLGRYLPDGTVECIGRADDQVKIRGFRIELGEIDTHLSHHPLVRENVTLVRRDKDEEKILISYFVPLDGPGLDGFASEPPEEEGGLVAGMKRYRRLIKNIREHLKTKLPSYSIPSSAFSSIFKSDLIIDFFVSYCPPEAHAP
;
A
#
# COMPACT_ATOMS: atom_id res chain seq x y z
N MET A 1 -26.25 -0.16 8.02
CA MET A 1 -26.39 0.63 6.77
C MET A 1 -27.81 0.57 6.22
N ALA A 2 -28.37 -0.60 6.00
CA ALA A 2 -29.73 -0.73 5.46
C ALA A 2 -30.80 -0.11 6.38
N ASP A 3 -30.76 -0.39 7.68
CA ASP A 3 -31.72 0.17 8.66
C ASP A 3 -31.66 1.68 8.84
N SER A 4 -30.48 2.25 8.58
CA SER A 4 -30.22 3.69 8.72
C SER A 4 -30.29 4.42 7.37
N GLU A 5 -30.71 3.74 6.31
CA GLU A 5 -30.84 4.29 4.96
C GLU A 5 -29.62 5.09 4.50
N VAL A 6 -28.41 4.53 4.74
CA VAL A 6 -27.14 5.18 4.41
C VAL A 6 -27.06 5.44 2.92
N THR A 7 -26.79 6.68 2.53
CA THR A 7 -26.67 7.11 1.13
C THR A 7 -25.22 7.24 0.67
N VAL A 8 -24.31 7.54 1.59
CA VAL A 8 -22.88 7.74 1.31
C VAL A 8 -22.05 7.01 2.36
N THR A 9 -20.99 6.36 1.93
CA THR A 9 -20.02 5.72 2.85
C THR A 9 -18.60 5.92 2.39
N HIS A 10 -17.66 5.90 3.35
CA HIS A 10 -16.23 5.96 3.12
C HIS A 10 -15.58 4.74 3.78
N LEU A 11 -14.85 3.95 3.01
CA LEU A 11 -14.36 2.63 3.41
C LEU A 11 -12.89 2.45 2.97
N THR A 12 -12.17 1.60 3.68
CA THR A 12 -11.03 0.91 3.07
C THR A 12 -11.53 -0.36 2.35
N PRO A 13 -10.78 -0.91 1.38
CA PRO A 13 -11.14 -2.19 0.76
C PRO A 13 -11.38 -3.29 1.80
N ALA A 14 -10.55 -3.40 2.83
CA ALA A 14 -10.74 -4.36 3.92
C ALA A 14 -12.05 -4.16 4.69
N MET A 15 -12.46 -2.91 4.98
CA MET A 15 -13.76 -2.64 5.58
C MET A 15 -14.90 -3.02 4.64
N GLY A 16 -14.77 -2.76 3.34
CA GLY A 16 -15.74 -3.18 2.33
C GLY A 16 -15.88 -4.69 2.28
N GLN A 17 -14.79 -5.43 2.37
CA GLN A 17 -14.79 -6.89 2.44
C GLN A 17 -15.52 -7.39 3.69
N LEU A 18 -15.20 -6.86 4.87
CA LEU A 18 -15.88 -7.21 6.13
C LEU A 18 -17.41 -6.94 6.06
N LEU A 19 -17.80 -5.83 5.48
CA LEU A 19 -19.23 -5.47 5.33
C LEU A 19 -19.98 -6.37 4.34
N SER A 20 -19.28 -6.88 3.33
CA SER A 20 -19.91 -7.61 2.22
C SER A 20 -19.73 -9.13 2.26
N ALA A 21 -18.75 -9.67 3.02
CA ALA A 21 -18.33 -11.07 2.95
C ALA A 21 -19.46 -12.09 3.21
N GLN A 22 -20.37 -11.77 4.13
CA GLN A 22 -21.51 -12.64 4.48
C GLN A 22 -22.84 -11.89 4.45
N ALA A 23 -22.86 -10.69 3.88
CA ALA A 23 -24.05 -9.88 3.86
C ALA A 23 -25.02 -10.39 2.75
N THR A 24 -26.26 -10.60 3.13
CA THR A 24 -27.37 -10.95 2.21
C THR A 24 -28.40 -9.83 2.09
N ARG A 25 -28.37 -8.88 3.03
CA ARG A 25 -29.33 -7.79 3.09
C ARG A 25 -28.96 -6.69 2.11
N GLN A 26 -29.92 -6.33 1.27
CA GLN A 26 -29.77 -5.25 0.29
C GLN A 26 -29.69 -3.87 0.94
N ILE A 27 -28.93 -2.95 0.31
CA ILE A 27 -28.75 -1.57 0.74
C ILE A 27 -29.17 -0.63 -0.41
N PRO A 28 -30.47 -0.55 -0.73
CA PRO A 28 -30.96 0.20 -1.89
C PRO A 28 -30.73 1.71 -1.78
N SER A 29 -30.59 2.23 -0.57
CA SER A 29 -30.34 3.64 -0.29
C SER A 29 -28.93 4.10 -0.62
N LEU A 30 -27.95 3.18 -0.69
CA LEU A 30 -26.55 3.52 -0.91
C LEU A 30 -26.31 4.04 -2.33
N GLN A 31 -25.89 5.29 -2.45
CA GLN A 31 -25.66 5.97 -3.72
C GLN A 31 -24.17 6.11 -4.07
N ASN A 32 -23.34 6.38 -3.06
CA ASN A 32 -21.89 6.58 -3.26
C ASN A 32 -21.09 5.83 -2.20
N ALA A 33 -20.08 5.09 -2.65
CA ALA A 33 -19.11 4.43 -1.79
C ALA A 33 -17.70 4.84 -2.22
N PHE A 34 -16.98 5.53 -1.34
CA PHE A 34 -15.61 5.97 -1.55
C PHE A 34 -14.65 4.96 -0.92
N PHE A 35 -13.70 4.47 -1.70
CA PHE A 35 -12.66 3.56 -1.25
C PHE A 35 -11.30 4.23 -1.31
N VAL A 36 -10.52 4.13 -0.23
CA VAL A 36 -9.15 4.65 -0.15
C VAL A 36 -8.32 3.80 0.81
N GLY A 37 -7.01 3.81 0.63
CA GLY A 37 -6.07 3.28 1.61
C GLY A 37 -5.44 1.94 1.26
N ASP A 38 -6.01 1.17 0.33
CA ASP A 38 -5.41 -0.05 -0.23
C ASP A 38 -5.91 -0.26 -1.67
N ILE A 39 -5.39 -1.29 -2.34
CA ILE A 39 -5.82 -1.69 -3.68
C ILE A 39 -7.27 -2.15 -3.65
N LEU A 40 -8.12 -1.53 -4.46
CA LEU A 40 -9.50 -1.94 -4.68
C LEU A 40 -9.55 -2.94 -5.84
N THR A 41 -10.18 -4.10 -5.61
CA THR A 41 -10.31 -5.14 -6.63
C THR A 41 -11.68 -5.14 -7.30
N LYS A 42 -11.75 -5.68 -8.51
CA LYS A 42 -13.00 -5.95 -9.24
C LYS A 42 -13.98 -6.78 -8.40
N ARG A 43 -13.46 -7.78 -7.69
CA ARG A 43 -14.25 -8.65 -6.79
C ARG A 43 -14.92 -7.85 -5.67
N ASP A 44 -14.21 -6.87 -5.06
CA ASP A 44 -14.77 -6.03 -4.01
C ASP A 44 -15.90 -5.15 -4.55
N CYS A 45 -15.72 -4.60 -5.75
CA CYS A 45 -16.75 -3.81 -6.43
C CYS A 45 -17.99 -4.64 -6.72
N LEU A 46 -17.84 -5.83 -7.30
CA LEU A 46 -18.94 -6.74 -7.61
C LEU A 46 -19.71 -7.16 -6.35
N ARG A 47 -19.00 -7.46 -5.26
CA ARG A 47 -19.62 -7.78 -3.97
C ARG A 47 -20.47 -6.63 -3.43
N LEU A 48 -19.95 -5.42 -3.44
CA LEU A 48 -20.72 -4.28 -2.96
C LEU A 48 -21.90 -3.99 -3.87
N GLN A 49 -21.73 -4.05 -5.18
CA GLN A 49 -22.84 -3.83 -6.13
C GLN A 49 -23.91 -4.91 -6.07
N SER A 50 -23.58 -6.14 -5.66
CA SER A 50 -24.59 -7.18 -5.42
C SER A 50 -25.52 -6.86 -4.25
N LEU A 51 -25.10 -6.02 -3.31
CA LEU A 51 -25.88 -5.56 -2.17
C LEU A 51 -26.53 -4.19 -2.41
N ALA A 52 -25.97 -3.39 -3.31
CA ALA A 52 -26.38 -2.02 -3.58
C ALA A 52 -26.28 -1.72 -5.09
N ALA A 53 -27.26 -2.15 -5.87
CA ALA A 53 -27.22 -2.04 -7.33
C ALA A 53 -27.13 -0.58 -7.85
N ASN A 54 -27.55 0.39 -7.03
CA ASN A 54 -27.52 1.81 -7.36
C ASN A 54 -26.22 2.52 -6.91
N VAL A 55 -25.29 1.82 -6.26
CA VAL A 55 -24.08 2.43 -5.75
C VAL A 55 -23.10 2.79 -6.86
N ARG A 56 -22.69 4.05 -6.89
CA ARG A 56 -21.48 4.50 -7.60
C ARG A 56 -20.29 4.25 -6.68
N ILE A 57 -19.31 3.51 -7.13
CA ILE A 57 -18.09 3.25 -6.40
C ILE A 57 -17.01 4.21 -6.90
N ILE A 58 -16.32 4.87 -5.99
CA ILE A 58 -15.23 5.78 -6.30
C ILE A 58 -13.97 5.23 -5.63
N ASN A 59 -13.05 4.70 -6.46
CA ASN A 59 -11.71 4.35 -6.00
C ASN A 59 -10.88 5.62 -5.93
N MET A 60 -10.25 5.87 -4.78
CA MET A 60 -9.41 7.03 -4.56
C MET A 60 -8.00 6.59 -4.20
N TYR A 61 -7.01 7.28 -4.76
CA TYR A 61 -5.61 7.08 -4.46
C TYR A 61 -5.04 8.31 -3.76
N GLY A 62 -4.13 8.07 -2.83
CA GLY A 62 -3.38 9.07 -2.10
C GLY A 62 -2.72 8.51 -0.86
N THR A 63 -1.89 9.33 -0.25
CA THR A 63 -1.15 9.01 0.97
C THR A 63 -1.39 10.09 2.03
N THR A 64 -0.89 9.91 3.23
CA THR A 64 -0.94 10.94 4.29
C THR A 64 -0.25 12.22 3.85
N GLU A 65 0.86 12.08 3.12
CA GLU A 65 1.69 13.17 2.60
C GLU A 65 0.99 14.01 1.53
N THR A 66 -0.07 13.45 0.93
CA THR A 66 -0.86 14.08 -0.14
C THR A 66 -2.31 14.39 0.26
N GLN A 67 -2.59 14.51 1.57
CA GLN A 67 -3.93 14.73 2.11
C GLN A 67 -4.94 13.61 1.81
N ARG A 68 -4.50 12.36 1.84
CA ARG A 68 -5.27 11.12 1.70
C ARG A 68 -5.74 10.78 0.30
N ALA A 69 -6.39 11.70 -0.42
CA ALA A 69 -6.95 11.42 -1.74
C ALA A 69 -6.57 12.54 -2.71
N VAL A 70 -5.90 12.18 -3.78
CA VAL A 70 -5.43 13.09 -4.82
C VAL A 70 -5.91 12.71 -6.21
N SER A 71 -6.43 11.50 -6.36
CA SER A 71 -7.01 11.03 -7.61
C SER A 71 -8.20 10.14 -7.38
N TYR A 72 -8.96 9.89 -8.43
CA TYR A 72 -10.15 9.05 -8.37
C TYR A 72 -10.39 8.30 -9.68
N PHE A 73 -11.00 7.14 -9.55
CA PHE A 73 -11.58 6.36 -10.63
C PHE A 73 -13.03 6.00 -10.29
N ALA A 74 -13.96 6.37 -11.14
CA ALA A 74 -15.38 6.20 -10.88
C ALA A 74 -15.93 4.97 -11.60
N ILE A 75 -16.59 4.09 -10.85
CA ILE A 75 -17.25 2.89 -11.32
C ILE A 75 -18.75 3.13 -11.26
N PRO A 76 -19.46 3.08 -12.40
CA PRO A 76 -20.89 3.37 -12.44
C PRO A 76 -21.71 2.34 -11.66
N PRO A 77 -22.92 2.69 -11.21
CA PRO A 77 -23.87 1.74 -10.65
C PRO A 77 -24.21 0.61 -11.62
N LEU A 78 -24.41 -0.59 -11.09
CA LEU A 78 -24.85 -1.76 -11.87
C LEU A 78 -26.15 -1.48 -12.62
N SER A 79 -27.03 -0.67 -12.03
CA SER A 79 -28.31 -0.24 -12.65
C SER A 79 -28.12 0.68 -13.87
N LYS A 80 -26.95 1.33 -14.03
CA LYS A 80 -26.65 2.20 -15.18
C LYS A 80 -25.83 1.50 -16.25
N ASP A 81 -24.84 0.70 -15.84
CA ASP A 81 -23.97 -0.05 -16.74
C ASP A 81 -23.56 -1.38 -16.11
N ALA A 82 -24.31 -2.43 -16.40
CA ALA A 82 -24.04 -3.77 -15.90
C ALA A 82 -22.78 -4.42 -16.51
N SER A 83 -22.32 -3.91 -17.63
CA SER A 83 -21.16 -4.45 -18.36
C SER A 83 -19.84 -3.81 -17.98
N PHE A 84 -19.85 -2.65 -17.33
CA PHE A 84 -18.64 -1.87 -17.04
C PHE A 84 -17.54 -2.70 -16.37
N LEU A 85 -17.86 -3.38 -15.27
CA LEU A 85 -16.86 -4.18 -14.56
C LEU A 85 -16.37 -5.40 -15.36
N ALA A 86 -17.14 -5.90 -16.31
CA ALA A 86 -16.72 -7.01 -17.15
C ALA A 86 -15.49 -6.66 -18.01
N THR A 87 -15.39 -5.40 -18.44
CA THR A 87 -14.29 -4.88 -19.26
C THR A 87 -13.07 -4.44 -18.43
N GLN A 88 -13.22 -4.30 -17.12
CA GLN A 88 -12.11 -3.87 -16.25
C GLN A 88 -11.19 -5.02 -15.87
N LYS A 89 -9.92 -4.70 -15.58
CA LYS A 89 -8.95 -5.61 -14.96
C LYS A 89 -9.34 -5.92 -13.51
N ASP A 90 -8.60 -6.83 -12.88
CA ASP A 90 -8.85 -7.22 -11.49
C ASP A 90 -8.55 -6.09 -10.49
N ILE A 91 -7.57 -5.24 -10.78
CA ILE A 91 -7.22 -4.08 -9.95
C ILE A 91 -7.84 -2.84 -10.58
N MET A 92 -8.56 -2.07 -9.77
CA MET A 92 -9.13 -0.80 -10.20
C MET A 92 -8.06 0.27 -10.28
N PRO A 93 -8.03 1.08 -11.37
CA PRO A 93 -7.05 2.17 -11.52
C PRO A 93 -7.07 3.16 -10.35
N ALA A 94 -5.93 3.79 -10.09
CA ALA A 94 -5.85 4.99 -9.25
C ALA A 94 -6.59 6.17 -9.91
N GLY A 95 -6.74 6.11 -11.22
CA GLY A 95 -7.55 7.02 -12.00
C GLY A 95 -6.83 8.30 -12.40
N GLN A 96 -7.57 9.39 -12.44
CA GLN A 96 -7.08 10.71 -12.81
C GLN A 96 -6.94 11.62 -11.61
N GLY A 97 -6.02 12.59 -11.68
CA GLY A 97 -5.85 13.62 -10.63
C GLY A 97 -7.14 14.39 -10.40
N MET A 98 -7.36 14.82 -9.17
CA MET A 98 -8.39 15.80 -8.82
C MET A 98 -8.04 17.17 -9.41
N ILE A 99 -8.91 18.15 -9.18
CA ILE A 99 -8.66 19.54 -9.63
C ILE A 99 -7.30 20.00 -9.07
N ASP A 100 -6.48 20.59 -9.94
CA ASP A 100 -5.13 21.09 -9.63
C ASP A 100 -4.13 20.04 -9.10
N VAL A 101 -4.42 18.76 -9.31
CA VAL A 101 -3.54 17.65 -8.98
C VAL A 101 -3.10 16.91 -10.24
N GLN A 102 -1.83 16.59 -10.32
CA GLN A 102 -1.26 15.74 -11.38
C GLN A 102 -0.63 14.49 -10.75
N LEU A 103 -0.94 13.35 -11.35
CA LEU A 103 -0.20 12.11 -11.17
C LEU A 103 0.80 12.00 -12.31
N LEU A 104 2.08 12.02 -11.98
CA LEU A 104 3.17 11.89 -12.95
C LEU A 104 3.80 10.52 -12.77
N VAL A 105 3.89 9.74 -13.85
CA VAL A 105 4.63 8.48 -13.83
C VAL A 105 6.01 8.76 -14.42
N VAL A 106 7.04 8.60 -13.60
CA VAL A 106 8.42 9.03 -13.90
C VAL A 106 9.30 7.80 -14.04
N ASN A 107 10.19 7.82 -15.02
CA ASN A 107 11.12 6.73 -15.29
C ASN A 107 12.05 6.51 -14.08
N ARG A 108 12.22 5.26 -13.67
CA ARG A 108 13.01 4.90 -12.48
C ARG A 108 14.51 5.11 -12.66
N ASN A 109 15.00 4.98 -13.90
CA ASN A 109 16.41 5.10 -14.23
C ASN A 109 16.81 6.54 -14.55
N ASP A 110 15.88 7.34 -15.11
CA ASP A 110 16.09 8.76 -15.36
C ASP A 110 14.87 9.57 -14.92
N ARG A 111 14.98 10.24 -13.81
CA ARG A 111 13.91 11.04 -13.22
C ARG A 111 13.51 12.26 -14.05
N ASN A 112 14.28 12.62 -15.05
CA ASN A 112 13.95 13.73 -15.96
C ASN A 112 13.01 13.30 -17.10
N VAL A 113 12.74 12.01 -17.22
CA VAL A 113 11.93 11.44 -18.28
C VAL A 113 10.60 10.94 -17.74
N PRO A 114 9.45 11.52 -18.17
CA PRO A 114 8.15 10.93 -17.89
C PRO A 114 7.99 9.63 -18.70
N CYS A 115 7.33 8.65 -18.10
CA CYS A 115 7.05 7.38 -18.75
C CYS A 115 6.02 7.55 -19.89
N ALA A 116 6.19 6.75 -20.94
CA ALA A 116 5.18 6.57 -21.97
C ALA A 116 3.98 5.74 -21.46
N VAL A 117 2.89 5.71 -22.25
CA VAL A 117 1.72 4.87 -21.97
C VAL A 117 2.13 3.40 -21.90
N GLY A 118 1.77 2.74 -20.80
CA GLY A 118 2.10 1.35 -20.54
C GLY A 118 3.48 1.11 -19.90
N GLU A 119 4.38 2.09 -19.94
CA GLU A 119 5.68 2.01 -19.30
C GLU A 119 5.56 2.13 -17.77
N VAL A 120 6.28 1.27 -17.05
CA VAL A 120 6.27 1.26 -15.58
C VAL A 120 7.28 2.24 -15.03
N GLY A 121 6.80 3.14 -14.17
CA GLY A 121 7.62 4.11 -13.46
C GLY A 121 7.16 4.31 -12.03
N GLU A 122 7.78 5.28 -11.36
CA GLU A 122 7.40 5.69 -10.01
C GLU A 122 6.37 6.82 -10.08
N ILE A 123 5.31 6.75 -9.28
CA ILE A 123 4.27 7.76 -9.23
C ILE A 123 4.73 8.94 -8.39
N TYR A 124 4.74 10.12 -8.99
CA TYR A 124 4.92 11.40 -8.32
C TYR A 124 3.59 12.16 -8.30
N VAL A 125 3.29 12.79 -7.19
CA VAL A 125 2.08 13.58 -7.03
C VAL A 125 2.45 15.05 -6.97
N ARG A 126 2.00 15.84 -7.96
CA ARG A 126 2.05 17.30 -7.92
C ARG A 126 0.72 17.82 -7.39
N SER A 127 0.77 18.59 -6.30
CA SER A 127 -0.42 19.18 -5.68
C SER A 127 -0.04 20.36 -4.80
N GLY A 128 -0.91 21.35 -4.71
CA GLY A 128 -0.78 22.45 -3.75
C GLY A 128 -1.03 22.02 -2.30
N GLY A 129 -1.65 20.85 -2.10
CA GLY A 129 -2.00 20.30 -0.79
C GLY A 129 -1.02 19.30 -0.21
N LEU A 130 0.23 19.23 -0.71
CA LEU A 130 1.24 18.35 -0.13
C LEU A 130 1.59 18.77 1.31
N ALA A 131 1.92 17.79 2.15
CA ALA A 131 2.49 18.04 3.47
C ALA A 131 3.78 18.89 3.37
N GLU A 132 4.12 19.59 4.43
CA GLU A 132 5.37 20.39 4.46
C GLU A 132 6.61 19.50 4.44
N GLY A 133 6.54 18.32 5.04
CA GLY A 133 7.59 17.32 5.10
C GLY A 133 7.44 16.38 6.29
N TYR A 134 8.50 15.67 6.58
CA TYR A 134 8.64 14.81 7.73
C TYR A 134 9.41 15.51 8.86
N LEU A 135 9.40 14.93 10.06
CA LEU A 135 10.25 15.38 11.17
C LEU A 135 11.75 15.21 10.85
N ASP A 136 12.07 14.22 10.03
CA ASP A 136 13.42 14.06 9.48
C ASP A 136 13.61 14.93 8.23
N PRO A 137 14.54 15.91 8.25
CA PRO A 137 14.83 16.76 7.11
C PRO A 137 15.40 15.99 5.91
N ALA A 138 16.19 14.93 6.14
CA ALA A 138 16.77 14.15 5.05
C ALA A 138 15.71 13.39 4.27
N ALA A 139 14.76 12.73 4.97
CA ALA A 139 13.62 12.09 4.36
C ALA A 139 12.71 13.11 3.64
N THR A 140 12.59 14.33 4.17
CA THR A 140 11.81 15.39 3.53
C THR A 140 12.41 15.78 2.18
N VAL A 141 13.73 16.03 2.11
CA VAL A 141 14.42 16.40 0.87
C VAL A 141 14.35 15.27 -0.18
N GLU A 142 14.38 14.02 0.26
CA GLU A 142 14.28 12.86 -0.63
C GLU A 142 12.89 12.72 -1.26
N LYS A 143 11.84 12.96 -0.49
CA LYS A 143 10.45 12.66 -0.88
C LYS A 143 9.68 13.86 -1.41
N PHE A 144 9.95 15.05 -0.91
CA PHE A 144 9.29 16.30 -1.34
C PHE A 144 10.24 17.11 -2.20
N VAL A 145 10.09 16.99 -3.51
CA VAL A 145 11.01 17.55 -4.51
C VAL A 145 10.38 18.71 -5.27
N VAL A 146 11.21 19.59 -5.80
CA VAL A 146 10.75 20.66 -6.71
C VAL A 146 10.26 20.00 -8.00
N ASN A 147 9.23 20.57 -8.63
CA ASN A 147 8.77 20.13 -9.93
C ASN A 147 9.77 20.57 -11.03
N TRP A 148 10.61 19.66 -11.48
CA TRP A 148 11.58 19.92 -12.56
C TRP A 148 11.00 19.78 -13.97
N PHE A 149 9.75 19.32 -14.10
CA PHE A 149 9.06 19.30 -15.40
C PHE A 149 8.39 20.62 -15.76
N SER A 150 8.34 21.59 -14.84
CA SER A 150 7.91 22.94 -15.17
C SER A 150 9.04 23.62 -15.93
N ASP A 151 8.83 23.92 -17.21
CA ASP A 151 9.70 24.76 -18.01
C ASP A 151 10.01 26.03 -17.23
N GLY A 152 11.26 26.35 -16.94
CA GLY A 152 11.77 27.46 -16.11
C GLY A 152 11.12 28.86 -16.26
N ALA A 153 10.00 28.96 -16.91
CA ALA A 153 9.01 30.00 -16.75
C ALA A 153 8.52 29.89 -15.30
N SER A 154 9.02 30.77 -14.43
CA SER A 154 8.55 30.98 -13.06
C SER A 154 7.15 30.43 -12.90
N PRO A 155 6.91 29.53 -11.93
CA PRO A 155 5.55 29.21 -11.58
C PRO A 155 4.94 30.56 -11.21
N ARG A 156 4.21 31.12 -12.15
CA ARG A 156 3.42 32.30 -11.83
C ARG A 156 2.44 31.77 -10.82
N VAL A 157 2.60 32.19 -9.58
CA VAL A 157 1.56 32.15 -8.55
C VAL A 157 0.20 32.60 -9.14
N ASP A 158 0.25 33.31 -10.24
CA ASP A 158 -0.86 33.80 -11.03
C ASP A 158 -1.66 32.75 -11.82
N THR A 159 -1.17 31.53 -12.04
CA THR A 159 -1.91 30.52 -12.82
C THR A 159 -2.79 29.59 -11.97
N ILE A 160 -2.76 29.68 -10.66
CA ILE A 160 -3.77 29.07 -9.78
C ILE A 160 -4.90 30.10 -9.52
N ARG A 161 -5.11 31.02 -10.42
CA ARG A 161 -6.31 31.85 -10.40
C ARG A 161 -7.45 31.04 -11.01
N HIS A 162 -8.31 30.51 -10.19
CA HIS A 162 -9.66 30.21 -10.61
C HIS A 162 -10.22 31.52 -11.21
N PRO A 163 -10.61 31.58 -12.48
CA PRO A 163 -11.10 32.82 -13.09
C PRO A 163 -12.31 33.42 -12.35
N GLU A 164 -12.98 32.62 -11.54
CA GLU A 164 -14.17 33.01 -10.77
C GLU A 164 -13.87 33.56 -9.38
N TYR A 165 -12.66 33.35 -8.82
CA TYR A 165 -12.28 33.81 -7.50
C TYR A 165 -11.08 34.75 -7.56
N GLY A 166 -11.29 35.87 -8.17
CA GLY A 166 -10.30 36.86 -8.61
C GLY A 166 -9.43 37.53 -7.55
N PHE A 167 -9.11 36.93 -6.43
CA PHE A 167 -8.13 37.47 -5.47
C PHE A 167 -7.44 36.35 -4.69
N ALA A 168 -6.13 36.45 -4.61
CA ALA A 168 -5.38 35.85 -3.52
C ALA A 168 -5.90 36.47 -2.21
N GLY A 169 -6.54 35.69 -1.37
CA GLY A 169 -6.97 36.13 -0.07
C GLY A 169 -5.79 36.49 0.84
N GLN A 170 -6.07 36.90 2.06
CA GLN A 170 -5.03 37.24 3.04
C GLN A 170 -4.07 36.08 3.31
N GLU A 171 -4.51 34.83 3.12
CA GLU A 171 -3.70 33.62 3.19
C GLU A 171 -2.49 33.61 2.25
N SER A 172 -2.57 34.32 1.09
CA SER A 172 -1.45 34.45 0.15
C SER A 172 -0.25 35.17 0.77
N LEU A 173 -0.47 36.03 1.77
CA LEU A 173 0.58 36.73 2.49
C LEU A 173 1.43 35.80 3.38
N TYR A 174 0.88 34.66 3.73
CA TYR A 174 1.55 33.65 4.58
C TYR A 174 2.20 32.54 3.76
N TRP A 175 2.01 32.52 2.45
CA TRP A 175 2.66 31.55 1.56
C TRP A 175 4.13 31.92 1.36
N LYS A 176 5.00 31.12 1.95
CA LYS A 176 6.45 31.28 1.83
C LYS A 176 6.98 30.34 0.74
N GLY A 177 7.50 30.91 -0.34
CA GLY A 177 8.25 30.18 -1.37
C GLY A 177 7.41 29.62 -2.52
N ILE A 178 8.11 29.02 -3.48
CA ILE A 178 7.54 28.33 -4.65
C ILE A 178 6.95 27.01 -4.17
N ARG A 179 5.64 26.85 -4.30
CA ARG A 179 4.93 25.63 -3.88
C ARG A 179 4.64 24.68 -5.04
N ASP A 180 5.36 24.79 -6.14
CA ASP A 180 5.29 23.79 -7.20
C ASP A 180 6.22 22.63 -6.87
N ARG A 181 5.73 21.77 -5.98
CA ARG A 181 6.42 20.59 -5.48
C ARG A 181 5.74 19.32 -5.94
N MET A 182 6.52 18.26 -5.97
CA MET A 182 6.06 16.90 -6.17
C MET A 182 6.39 16.05 -4.94
N TYR A 183 5.48 15.16 -4.61
CA TYR A 183 5.73 14.11 -3.63
C TYR A 183 6.08 12.81 -4.36
N ARG A 184 7.26 12.27 -4.08
CA ARG A 184 7.72 10.97 -4.54
C ARG A 184 7.09 9.88 -3.69
N SER A 185 6.05 9.22 -4.22
CA SER A 185 5.21 8.33 -3.43
C SER A 185 5.87 7.00 -3.07
N GLY A 186 6.82 6.53 -3.88
CA GLY A 186 7.34 5.17 -3.81
C GLY A 186 6.38 4.13 -4.40
N ASP A 187 5.21 4.52 -4.87
CA ASP A 187 4.30 3.62 -5.59
C ASP A 187 4.75 3.50 -7.04
N LEU A 188 4.69 2.29 -7.59
CA LEU A 188 4.90 2.01 -9.00
C LEU A 188 3.58 2.07 -9.75
N GLY A 189 3.62 2.62 -10.94
CA GLY A 189 2.44 2.72 -11.79
C GLY A 189 2.76 2.88 -13.25
N ARG A 190 1.72 2.98 -14.05
CA ARG A 190 1.80 3.28 -15.48
C ARG A 190 0.58 4.05 -15.94
N TYR A 191 0.74 4.80 -17.01
CA TYR A 191 -0.39 5.40 -17.71
C TYR A 191 -1.14 4.35 -18.51
N LEU A 192 -2.46 4.38 -18.45
CA LEU A 192 -3.34 3.64 -19.34
C LEU A 192 -3.62 4.46 -20.60
N PRO A 193 -4.12 3.83 -21.70
CA PRO A 193 -4.39 4.54 -22.95
C PRO A 193 -5.39 5.71 -22.83
N ASP A 194 -6.24 5.71 -21.82
CA ASP A 194 -7.20 6.77 -21.53
C ASP A 194 -6.61 7.92 -20.67
N GLY A 195 -5.32 7.84 -20.34
CA GLY A 195 -4.61 8.82 -19.52
C GLY A 195 -4.78 8.63 -18.01
N THR A 196 -5.55 7.64 -17.57
CA THR A 196 -5.62 7.29 -16.13
C THR A 196 -4.36 6.55 -15.68
N VAL A 197 -4.09 6.58 -14.38
CA VAL A 197 -2.93 5.89 -13.77
C VAL A 197 -3.39 4.60 -13.10
N GLU A 198 -2.71 3.50 -13.39
CA GLU A 198 -2.83 2.23 -12.71
C GLU A 198 -1.66 2.10 -11.72
N CYS A 199 -1.96 1.84 -10.44
CA CYS A 199 -0.96 1.51 -9.44
C CYS A 199 -0.72 0.00 -9.46
N ILE A 200 0.54 -0.43 -9.61
CA ILE A 200 0.90 -1.84 -9.78
C ILE A 200 1.70 -2.43 -8.61
N GLY A 201 2.18 -1.60 -7.70
CA GLY A 201 2.96 -2.05 -6.56
C GLY A 201 3.75 -0.94 -5.89
N ARG A 202 4.83 -1.33 -5.21
CA ARG A 202 5.75 -0.43 -4.51
C ARG A 202 7.17 -0.60 -5.04
N ALA A 203 7.92 0.50 -5.03
CA ALA A 203 9.36 0.51 -5.35
C ALA A 203 10.23 0.11 -4.14
N ASP A 204 9.65 0.14 -2.95
CA ASP A 204 10.26 -0.17 -1.66
C ASP A 204 9.53 -1.32 -0.96
N ASP A 205 10.04 -1.72 0.21
CA ASP A 205 9.51 -2.83 1.02
C ASP A 205 8.28 -2.46 1.86
N GLN A 206 7.67 -1.30 1.57
CA GLN A 206 6.49 -0.85 2.27
C GLN A 206 5.25 -1.58 1.77
N VAL A 207 4.39 -1.98 2.68
CA VAL A 207 3.15 -2.70 2.36
C VAL A 207 1.94 -2.07 3.03
N LYS A 208 0.77 -2.28 2.44
CA LYS A 208 -0.51 -1.92 3.07
C LYS A 208 -1.26 -3.19 3.42
N ILE A 209 -1.59 -3.36 4.71
CA ILE A 209 -2.35 -4.50 5.23
C ILE A 209 -3.48 -3.96 6.09
N ARG A 210 -4.71 -4.26 5.72
CA ARG A 210 -5.93 -3.80 6.41
C ARG A 210 -5.98 -2.27 6.61
N GLY A 211 -5.39 -1.52 5.67
CA GLY A 211 -5.31 -0.06 5.71
C GLY A 211 -4.15 0.50 6.54
N PHE A 212 -3.37 -0.33 7.21
CA PHE A 212 -2.15 0.10 7.90
C PHE A 212 -0.96 0.07 6.95
N ARG A 213 -0.15 1.14 7.00
CA ARG A 213 1.11 1.26 6.28
C ARG A 213 2.22 0.65 7.14
N ILE A 214 2.90 -0.35 6.63
CA ILE A 214 3.87 -1.17 7.37
C ILE A 214 5.17 -1.18 6.58
N GLU A 215 6.27 -0.86 7.26
CA GLU A 215 7.63 -0.96 6.75
C GLU A 215 8.18 -2.35 7.10
N LEU A 216 8.36 -3.23 6.12
CA LEU A 216 8.91 -4.57 6.39
C LEU A 216 10.34 -4.49 6.94
N GLY A 217 11.15 -3.55 6.44
CA GLY A 217 12.51 -3.31 6.91
C GLY A 217 12.59 -2.90 8.39
N GLU A 218 11.58 -2.20 8.93
CA GLU A 218 11.51 -1.88 10.37
C GLU A 218 11.31 -3.15 11.20
N ILE A 219 10.43 -4.05 10.75
CA ILE A 219 10.21 -5.34 11.42
C ILE A 219 11.50 -6.15 11.39
N ASP A 220 12.16 -6.23 10.23
CA ASP A 220 13.41 -6.98 10.06
C ASP A 220 14.54 -6.41 10.91
N THR A 221 14.64 -5.08 11.03
CA THR A 221 15.60 -4.43 11.91
C THR A 221 15.38 -4.82 13.37
N HIS A 222 14.13 -4.80 13.85
CA HIS A 222 13.85 -5.20 15.23
C HIS A 222 14.04 -6.70 15.48
N LEU A 223 13.77 -7.55 14.48
CA LEU A 223 14.07 -8.98 14.55
C LEU A 223 15.57 -9.24 14.62
N SER A 224 16.39 -8.57 13.81
CA SER A 224 17.85 -8.73 13.81
C SER A 224 18.52 -8.31 15.12
N HIS A 225 17.88 -7.44 15.89
CA HIS A 225 18.35 -7.04 17.22
C HIS A 225 17.99 -8.06 18.33
N HIS A 226 17.24 -9.09 18.01
CA HIS A 226 16.93 -10.14 18.99
C HIS A 226 18.15 -11.06 19.20
N PRO A 227 18.62 -11.29 20.45
CA PRO A 227 19.89 -11.97 20.71
C PRO A 227 19.97 -13.42 20.23
N LEU A 228 18.85 -14.05 19.93
CA LEU A 228 18.77 -15.43 19.45
C LEU A 228 18.39 -15.53 17.96
N VAL A 229 18.40 -14.43 17.22
CA VAL A 229 18.16 -14.40 15.77
C VAL A 229 19.47 -14.07 15.05
N ARG A 230 19.88 -14.94 14.13
CA ARG A 230 21.06 -14.76 13.29
C ARG A 230 20.71 -14.02 11.99
N GLU A 231 19.67 -14.46 11.34
CA GLU A 231 19.18 -13.93 10.05
C GLU A 231 17.67 -13.90 10.09
N ASN A 232 17.08 -12.94 9.40
CA ASN A 232 15.62 -12.85 9.30
C ASN A 232 15.19 -12.15 8.03
N VAL A 233 13.93 -12.39 7.66
CA VAL A 233 13.23 -11.67 6.60
C VAL A 233 11.74 -11.73 6.86
N THR A 234 11.07 -10.62 6.64
CA THR A 234 9.62 -10.51 6.76
C THR A 234 8.99 -10.31 5.40
N LEU A 235 7.95 -11.08 5.10
CA LEU A 235 7.24 -11.06 3.84
C LEU A 235 5.74 -10.94 4.06
N VAL A 236 5.06 -10.42 3.04
CA VAL A 236 3.60 -10.51 2.93
C VAL A 236 3.24 -11.78 2.18
N ARG A 237 2.31 -12.54 2.71
CA ARG A 237 1.69 -13.69 2.06
C ARG A 237 0.17 -13.51 2.04
N ARG A 238 -0.50 -14.27 1.18
CA ARG A 238 -1.96 -14.41 1.24
C ARG A 238 -2.28 -15.71 1.96
N ASP A 239 -3.26 -15.64 2.84
CA ASP A 239 -3.80 -16.85 3.48
C ASP A 239 -4.81 -17.54 2.55
N LYS A 240 -5.46 -18.60 3.05
CA LYS A 240 -6.48 -19.35 2.32
C LYS A 240 -7.73 -18.54 1.95
N ASP A 241 -7.94 -17.42 2.64
CA ASP A 241 -9.07 -16.51 2.39
C ASP A 241 -8.64 -15.32 1.52
N GLU A 242 -7.43 -15.38 0.92
CA GLU A 242 -6.80 -14.35 0.10
C GLU A 242 -6.46 -13.05 0.86
N GLU A 243 -6.50 -13.09 2.20
CA GLU A 243 -6.10 -11.96 3.03
C GLU A 243 -4.59 -11.84 3.14
N LYS A 244 -4.09 -10.60 3.07
CA LYS A 244 -2.67 -10.31 3.30
C LYS A 244 -2.31 -10.51 4.77
N ILE A 245 -1.29 -11.32 5.03
CA ILE A 245 -0.72 -11.56 6.35
C ILE A 245 0.79 -11.33 6.35
N LEU A 246 1.32 -10.89 7.51
CA LEU A 246 2.75 -10.77 7.73
C LEU A 246 3.30 -12.10 8.25
N ILE A 247 4.37 -12.56 7.61
CA ILE A 247 5.10 -13.75 8.03
C ILE A 247 6.59 -13.41 8.11
N SER A 248 7.21 -13.67 9.25
CA SER A 248 8.65 -13.54 9.41
C SER A 248 9.30 -14.91 9.42
N TYR A 249 10.36 -15.05 8.66
CA TYR A 249 11.26 -16.20 8.68
C TYR A 249 12.53 -15.78 9.40
N PHE A 250 13.07 -16.66 10.23
CA PHE A 250 14.30 -16.39 10.94
C PHE A 250 15.15 -17.65 11.09
N VAL A 251 16.45 -17.45 11.21
CA VAL A 251 17.43 -18.48 11.55
C VAL A 251 17.87 -18.23 12.99
N PRO A 252 17.69 -19.21 13.90
CA PRO A 252 18.18 -19.08 15.27
C PRO A 252 19.71 -18.96 15.30
N LEU A 253 20.22 -18.19 16.26
CA LEU A 253 21.64 -18.16 16.55
C LEU A 253 22.02 -19.41 17.35
N ASP A 254 22.94 -20.23 16.79
CA ASP A 254 23.43 -21.42 17.49
C ASP A 254 24.24 -21.03 18.75
N GLY A 255 23.96 -21.66 19.85
CA GLY A 255 24.68 -21.43 21.09
C GLY A 255 23.90 -21.83 22.37
N PRO A 256 24.55 -21.79 23.55
CA PRO A 256 23.95 -22.23 24.80
C PRO A 256 22.69 -21.44 25.22
N GLY A 257 22.49 -20.25 24.68
CA GLY A 257 21.27 -19.47 24.91
C GLY A 257 20.02 -20.06 24.26
N LEU A 258 20.17 -20.96 23.30
CA LEU A 258 19.06 -21.60 22.59
C LEU A 258 18.49 -22.80 23.31
N ASP A 259 19.25 -23.44 24.21
CA ASP A 259 18.88 -24.71 24.89
C ASP A 259 17.56 -24.60 25.67
N GLY A 260 17.28 -23.44 26.26
CA GLY A 260 16.03 -23.19 26.99
C GLY A 260 14.81 -22.95 26.06
N PHE A 261 15.00 -22.73 24.79
CA PHE A 261 13.99 -22.36 23.83
C PHE A 261 13.70 -23.43 22.78
N ALA A 262 14.60 -24.38 22.57
CA ALA A 262 14.41 -25.53 21.69
C ALA A 262 13.78 -26.68 22.45
N SER A 263 12.77 -27.31 21.86
CA SER A 263 12.28 -28.62 22.30
C SER A 263 13.00 -29.74 21.52
N GLU A 264 12.90 -30.99 22.00
CA GLU A 264 13.50 -32.13 21.32
C GLU A 264 13.13 -32.14 19.82
N PRO A 265 14.06 -32.54 18.94
CA PRO A 265 13.80 -32.59 17.51
C PRO A 265 12.62 -33.55 17.25
N PRO A 266 11.65 -33.16 16.41
CA PRO A 266 10.60 -34.06 15.98
C PRO A 266 11.21 -35.23 15.21
N GLU A 267 10.75 -36.43 15.51
CA GLU A 267 11.10 -37.62 14.75
C GLU A 267 10.75 -37.44 13.28
N GLU A 268 11.75 -37.51 12.39
CA GLU A 268 11.71 -37.69 10.93
C GLU A 268 10.95 -36.67 10.05
N GLU A 269 10.24 -35.68 10.55
CA GLU A 269 9.61 -34.65 9.73
C GLU A 269 10.53 -33.43 9.55
N GLY A 270 11.15 -33.32 8.38
CA GLY A 270 11.83 -32.09 7.96
C GLY A 270 10.84 -31.00 7.54
N GLY A 271 11.24 -29.72 7.59
CA GLY A 271 10.51 -28.60 7.03
C GLY A 271 10.06 -27.55 8.05
N LEU A 272 9.36 -26.52 7.54
CA LEU A 272 8.93 -25.35 8.31
C LEU A 272 8.06 -25.71 9.54
N VAL A 273 7.18 -26.71 9.42
CA VAL A 273 6.27 -27.12 10.49
C VAL A 273 7.05 -27.74 11.66
N ALA A 274 8.07 -28.56 11.36
CA ALA A 274 8.95 -29.12 12.37
C ALA A 274 9.74 -28.02 13.10
N GLY A 275 10.27 -27.04 12.36
CA GLY A 275 10.92 -25.86 12.91
C GLY A 275 10.02 -25.06 13.85
N MET A 276 8.75 -24.84 13.46
CA MET A 276 7.78 -24.14 14.32
C MET A 276 7.51 -24.88 15.64
N LYS A 277 7.39 -26.21 15.59
CA LYS A 277 7.19 -27.03 16.80
C LYS A 277 8.42 -26.97 17.70
N ARG A 278 9.61 -27.14 17.11
CA ARG A 278 10.89 -27.12 17.84
C ARG A 278 11.14 -25.79 18.55
N TYR A 279 10.90 -24.67 17.88
CA TYR A 279 11.22 -23.33 18.37
C TYR A 279 10.00 -22.55 18.88
N ARG A 280 8.92 -23.23 19.27
CA ARG A 280 7.69 -22.58 19.72
C ARG A 280 7.90 -21.58 20.86
N ARG A 281 8.81 -21.90 21.82
CA ARG A 281 9.13 -20.99 22.93
C ARG A 281 9.90 -19.77 22.43
N LEU A 282 10.84 -19.97 21.51
CA LEU A 282 11.59 -18.88 20.89
C LEU A 282 10.67 -17.95 20.08
N ILE A 283 9.77 -18.50 19.28
CA ILE A 283 8.77 -17.73 18.52
C ILE A 283 7.93 -16.86 19.46
N LYS A 284 7.51 -17.41 20.60
CA LYS A 284 6.77 -16.63 21.60
C LYS A 284 7.63 -15.50 22.17
N ASN A 285 8.88 -15.77 22.51
CA ASN A 285 9.82 -14.78 23.04
C ASN A 285 10.11 -13.66 22.03
N ILE A 286 10.38 -13.99 20.76
CA ILE A 286 10.55 -13.03 19.67
C ILE A 286 9.29 -12.16 19.53
N ARG A 287 8.12 -12.75 19.57
CA ARG A 287 6.86 -12.01 19.46
C ARG A 287 6.67 -11.02 20.62
N GLU A 288 6.99 -11.40 21.85
CA GLU A 288 6.96 -10.49 22.99
C GLU A 288 8.01 -9.37 22.84
N HIS A 289 9.20 -9.68 22.35
CA HIS A 289 10.20 -8.67 22.02
C HIS A 289 9.66 -7.65 21.02
N LEU A 290 9.08 -8.10 19.90
CA LEU A 290 8.50 -7.20 18.89
C LEU A 290 7.36 -6.33 19.43
N LYS A 291 6.52 -6.87 20.34
CA LYS A 291 5.44 -6.09 20.98
C LYS A 291 5.94 -4.89 21.78
N THR A 292 7.17 -4.92 22.26
CA THR A 292 7.76 -3.78 22.98
C THR A 292 8.32 -2.71 22.05
N LYS A 293 8.43 -2.98 20.74
CA LYS A 293 9.11 -2.14 19.75
C LYS A 293 8.18 -1.67 18.65
N LEU A 294 7.20 -2.47 18.30
CA LEU A 294 6.33 -2.24 17.14
C LEU A 294 4.86 -2.12 17.56
N PRO A 295 4.07 -1.34 16.81
CA PRO A 295 2.63 -1.32 16.98
C PRO A 295 2.02 -2.70 16.65
N SER A 296 0.90 -3.03 17.26
CA SER A 296 0.28 -4.35 17.19
C SER A 296 -0.04 -4.82 15.77
N TYR A 297 -0.37 -3.90 14.87
CA TYR A 297 -0.67 -4.20 13.46
C TYR A 297 0.57 -4.57 12.62
N SER A 298 1.78 -4.21 13.07
CA SER A 298 3.06 -4.55 12.42
C SER A 298 3.67 -5.84 12.96
N ILE A 299 3.04 -6.51 13.93
CA ILE A 299 3.56 -7.74 14.50
C ILE A 299 3.16 -8.92 13.61
N PRO A 300 4.12 -9.71 13.10
CA PRO A 300 3.82 -10.85 12.23
C PRO A 300 2.83 -11.83 12.88
N SER A 301 1.84 -12.24 12.12
CA SER A 301 0.80 -13.19 12.55
C SER A 301 1.40 -14.57 12.82
N SER A 302 2.44 -14.93 12.05
CA SER A 302 3.18 -16.19 12.18
C SER A 302 4.68 -15.91 12.03
N ALA A 303 5.48 -16.65 12.80
CA ALA A 303 6.94 -16.67 12.69
C ALA A 303 7.38 -18.11 12.44
N PHE A 304 8.19 -18.33 11.43
CA PHE A 304 8.72 -19.64 11.07
C PHE A 304 10.22 -19.65 11.29
N SER A 305 10.74 -20.65 12.02
CA SER A 305 12.17 -20.89 12.00
C SER A 305 12.53 -21.76 10.80
N SER A 306 13.45 -21.31 9.98
CA SER A 306 14.03 -22.14 8.95
C SER A 306 15.31 -22.79 9.50
N ILE A 307 15.37 -24.12 9.45
CA ILE A 307 16.57 -24.91 9.82
C ILE A 307 17.52 -25.02 8.62
N PHE A 308 17.35 -24.19 7.61
CA PHE A 308 18.17 -24.27 6.42
C PHE A 308 19.51 -23.56 6.62
N LYS A 309 20.60 -24.21 6.16
CA LYS A 309 21.91 -23.58 5.99
C LYS A 309 21.74 -22.32 5.14
N SER A 310 22.53 -21.28 5.39
CA SER A 310 22.47 -19.95 4.77
C SER A 310 22.23 -19.94 3.26
N ASP A 311 22.72 -20.96 2.55
CA ASP A 311 22.63 -21.06 1.10
C ASP A 311 21.24 -21.47 0.58
N LEU A 312 20.38 -22.05 1.44
CA LEU A 312 19.04 -22.53 1.06
C LEU A 312 17.93 -21.49 1.23
N ILE A 313 18.16 -20.41 2.00
CA ILE A 313 17.18 -19.31 2.10
C ILE A 313 17.02 -18.64 0.75
N ILE A 314 18.13 -18.42 0.03
CA ILE A 314 18.13 -17.82 -1.30
C ILE A 314 17.41 -18.72 -2.31
N ASP A 315 17.68 -20.03 -2.30
CA ASP A 315 17.02 -20.99 -3.20
C ASP A 315 15.52 -21.15 -2.91
N PHE A 316 15.10 -21.07 -1.64
CA PHE A 316 13.68 -21.10 -1.29
C PHE A 316 12.97 -19.82 -1.75
N PHE A 317 13.63 -18.66 -1.70
CA PHE A 317 13.10 -17.39 -2.22
C PHE A 317 12.96 -17.40 -3.73
N VAL A 318 13.94 -17.92 -4.45
CA VAL A 318 13.93 -18.01 -5.92
C VAL A 318 12.90 -19.03 -6.41
N SER A 319 12.68 -20.13 -5.67
CA SER A 319 11.77 -21.21 -6.10
C SER A 319 10.30 -20.94 -5.76
N TYR A 320 9.99 -20.09 -4.79
CA TYR A 320 8.62 -19.80 -4.31
C TYR A 320 8.14 -18.36 -4.55
N CYS A 321 9.00 -17.45 -4.98
CA CYS A 321 8.54 -16.19 -5.56
C CYS A 321 8.21 -16.44 -7.04
N PRO A 322 6.98 -16.19 -7.50
CA PRO A 322 6.73 -16.15 -8.92
C PRO A 322 7.61 -15.05 -9.57
N PRO A 323 8.13 -15.28 -10.80
CA PRO A 323 9.10 -14.39 -11.45
C PRO A 323 8.61 -12.95 -11.71
N GLU A 324 7.39 -12.61 -11.35
CA GLU A 324 6.83 -11.27 -11.51
C GLU A 324 7.23 -10.27 -10.40
N ALA A 325 7.87 -10.72 -9.31
CA ALA A 325 8.30 -9.82 -8.24
C ALA A 325 9.72 -9.26 -8.43
N HIS A 326 10.49 -9.80 -9.37
CA HIS A 326 11.85 -9.38 -9.71
C HIS A 326 12.05 -9.35 -11.24
N ALA A 327 11.25 -8.57 -11.93
CA ALA A 327 11.67 -8.09 -13.26
C ALA A 327 12.48 -6.81 -13.07
N PRO A 328 13.65 -6.69 -13.72
CA PRO A 328 14.58 -5.58 -13.54
C PRO A 328 14.00 -4.24 -13.94
#